data_31cf8837e6853aa0726038f10b9f7e84
#
_entry.id   31cf8837e6853aa0726038f10b9f7e84
#
_cell.length_a   1.000
_cell.length_b   1.000
_cell.length_c   1.000
_cell.angle_alpha   90.00
_cell.angle_beta   90.00
_cell.angle_gamma   90.00
#
_symmetry.space_group_name_H-M   'P 1'
#
loop_
_entity.id
_entity.type
_entity.pdbx_description
1 polymer ?
#
loop_
_entity_poly.entity_id
_entity_poly.type
_entity_poly.pdbx_seq_one_letter_code
_entity_poly.pdbx_strand_id
1 'polypeptide(L)'
;MVLAAQVLGRVDYLPTYEAMQAFTAQRTANTPDELWICEHLPVYTQGLAGKKEHIFMPGDIPVIQTNRGGQVTYHGPGQVVAYPLLDLKRAGYFVKEYVYRIEEAVIRALMHFGITGHRVAGAPGIYVRLDDPTSHALLPQRPQKAVTAGVSPHVSSPDFQGLGKIAALGIKVSRNCTYHGVALNVIMDLEPYSRINPCGYSGLQTVDLFTIGVCATWDDASRVLAEKLATYLAP
;
A
#
# COMPACT_ATOMS: atom_id res chain seq x y z
N MET A 1 -17.25 0.89 17.11
CA MET A 1 -16.42 2.09 17.38
C MET A 1 -16.00 2.65 16.03
N VAL A 2 -16.25 3.93 15.77
CA VAL A 2 -15.85 4.53 14.48
C VAL A 2 -14.36 4.80 14.54
N LEU A 3 -13.59 4.27 13.58
CA LEU A 3 -12.16 4.56 13.42
C LEU A 3 -12.00 5.98 12.88
N ALA A 4 -11.66 6.91 13.77
CA ALA A 4 -11.47 8.32 13.37
C ALA A 4 -10.11 8.53 12.74
N ALA A 5 -10.08 9.23 11.60
CA ALA A 5 -8.83 9.58 10.94
C ALA A 5 -8.22 10.84 11.56
N GLN A 6 -6.92 10.80 11.81
CA GLN A 6 -6.09 11.94 12.17
C GLN A 6 -5.26 12.34 10.95
N VAL A 7 -5.48 13.54 10.42
CA VAL A 7 -4.73 14.07 9.29
C VAL A 7 -3.50 14.79 9.84
N LEU A 8 -2.31 14.25 9.57
CA LEU A 8 -1.04 14.78 10.05
C LEU A 8 -0.42 15.81 9.07
N GLY A 9 -0.98 15.92 7.85
CA GLY A 9 -0.41 16.76 6.80
C GLY A 9 0.89 16.20 6.22
N ARG A 10 1.76 17.08 5.74
CA ARG A 10 3.08 16.72 5.19
C ARG A 10 4.10 16.61 6.31
N VAL A 11 4.64 15.42 6.51
CA VAL A 11 5.52 15.08 7.63
C VAL A 11 6.73 14.26 7.18
N ASP A 12 7.81 14.35 7.95
CA ASP A 12 8.98 13.49 7.79
C ASP A 12 8.64 12.03 8.10
N TYR A 13 9.23 11.12 7.33
CA TYR A 13 8.97 9.70 7.49
C TYR A 13 9.52 9.14 8.82
N LEU A 14 10.78 9.43 9.16
CA LEU A 14 11.44 8.81 10.31
C LEU A 14 10.75 9.13 11.64
N PRO A 15 10.45 10.40 11.96
CA PRO A 15 9.69 10.72 13.19
C PRO A 15 8.31 10.07 13.23
N THR A 16 7.61 10.00 12.07
CA THR A 16 6.30 9.34 11.99
C THR A 16 6.41 7.83 12.22
N TYR A 17 7.46 7.20 11.68
CA TYR A 17 7.73 5.78 11.88
C TYR A 17 8.03 5.46 13.37
N GLU A 18 8.87 6.26 14.00
CA GLU A 18 9.19 6.15 15.44
C GLU A 18 7.94 6.34 16.30
N ALA A 19 7.09 7.32 15.97
CA ALA A 19 5.83 7.55 16.65
C ALA A 19 4.87 6.35 16.54
N MET A 20 4.74 5.73 15.34
CA MET A 20 3.93 4.50 15.17
C MET A 20 4.46 3.35 16.03
N GLN A 21 5.78 3.19 16.09
CA GLN A 21 6.40 2.15 16.91
C GLN A 21 6.16 2.41 18.41
N ALA A 22 6.33 3.64 18.87
CA ALA A 22 6.09 4.03 20.27
C ALA A 22 4.62 3.83 20.64
N PHE A 23 3.68 4.30 19.81
CA PHE A 23 2.25 4.10 20.01
C PHE A 23 1.92 2.60 20.13
N THR A 24 2.41 1.78 19.20
CA THR A 24 2.16 0.33 19.20
C THR A 24 2.80 -0.36 20.42
N ALA A 25 3.99 0.07 20.86
CA ALA A 25 4.68 -0.50 22.01
C ALA A 25 3.97 -0.17 23.33
N GLN A 26 3.38 1.01 23.44
CA GLN A 26 2.72 1.51 24.66
C GLN A 26 1.25 1.12 24.77
N ARG A 27 0.68 0.47 23.72
CA ARG A 27 -0.74 0.07 23.72
C ARG A 27 -1.08 -0.83 24.89
N THR A 28 -2.23 -0.55 25.46
CA THR A 28 -2.95 -1.38 26.46
C THR A 28 -4.26 -1.87 25.86
N ALA A 29 -4.98 -2.72 26.59
CA ALA A 29 -6.31 -3.19 26.17
C ALA A 29 -7.32 -2.04 25.97
N ASN A 30 -7.12 -0.90 26.65
CA ASN A 30 -8.00 0.27 26.61
C ASN A 30 -7.54 1.33 25.59
N THR A 31 -6.37 1.17 24.98
CA THR A 31 -5.88 2.13 23.97
C THR A 31 -6.77 2.06 22.73
N PRO A 32 -7.37 3.18 22.27
CA PRO A 32 -8.20 3.18 21.08
C PRO A 32 -7.39 2.83 19.83
N ASP A 33 -8.09 2.39 18.79
CA ASP A 33 -7.50 2.27 17.45
C ASP A 33 -7.46 3.64 16.79
N GLU A 34 -6.42 3.87 16.01
CA GLU A 34 -6.22 5.13 15.29
C GLU A 34 -5.97 4.88 13.81
N LEU A 35 -6.33 5.86 12.99
CA LEU A 35 -6.00 5.91 11.56
C LEU A 35 -5.27 7.21 11.29
N TRP A 36 -3.97 7.15 10.99
CA TRP A 36 -3.19 8.32 10.64
C TRP A 36 -3.13 8.47 9.13
N ILE A 37 -3.39 9.67 8.63
CA ILE A 37 -3.32 10.03 7.21
C ILE A 37 -2.27 11.13 7.05
N CYS A 38 -1.33 10.92 6.15
CA CYS A 38 -0.27 11.88 5.91
C CYS A 38 0.23 11.83 4.46
N GLU A 39 1.10 12.76 4.15
CA GLU A 39 1.99 12.72 2.99
C GLU A 39 3.43 12.87 3.51
N HIS A 40 4.40 12.23 2.86
CA HIS A 40 5.80 12.33 3.28
C HIS A 40 6.62 13.20 2.34
N LEU A 41 7.69 13.78 2.88
CA LEU A 41 8.80 14.26 2.05
C LEU A 41 9.44 13.09 1.30
N PRO A 42 10.15 13.34 0.18
CA PRO A 42 10.76 12.28 -0.61
C PRO A 42 11.60 11.32 0.22
N VAL A 43 11.27 10.03 0.17
CA VAL A 43 11.97 8.97 0.91
C VAL A 43 11.77 7.62 0.26
N TYR A 44 12.83 6.81 0.19
CA TYR A 44 12.72 5.39 -0.07
C TYR A 44 12.63 4.63 1.24
N THR A 45 11.67 3.72 1.35
CA THR A 45 11.58 2.80 2.48
C THR A 45 11.86 1.38 2.03
N GLN A 46 12.77 0.70 2.71
CA GLN A 46 13.13 -0.69 2.43
C GLN A 46 12.55 -1.59 3.52
N GLY A 47 11.68 -2.52 3.15
CA GLY A 47 11.06 -3.47 4.07
C GLY A 47 11.97 -4.65 4.38
N LEU A 48 11.46 -5.61 5.18
CA LEU A 48 12.22 -6.78 5.64
C LEU A 48 12.72 -7.71 4.52
N ALA A 49 12.01 -7.75 3.39
CA ALA A 49 12.43 -8.49 2.20
C ALA A 49 13.31 -7.65 1.26
N GLY A 50 13.68 -6.44 1.69
CA GLY A 50 14.42 -5.50 0.87
C GLY A 50 15.83 -5.98 0.51
N LYS A 51 16.17 -5.88 -0.76
CA LYS A 51 17.50 -6.19 -1.27
C LYS A 51 18.12 -4.94 -1.90
N LYS A 52 19.40 -4.71 -1.65
CA LYS A 52 20.12 -3.54 -2.17
C LYS A 52 20.11 -3.47 -3.69
N GLU A 53 20.09 -4.62 -4.37
CA GLU A 53 20.04 -4.73 -5.83
C GLU A 53 18.79 -4.13 -6.48
N HIS A 54 17.74 -3.84 -5.69
CA HIS A 54 16.51 -3.21 -6.15
C HIS A 54 16.53 -1.69 -6.01
N ILE A 55 17.65 -1.10 -5.59
CA ILE A 55 17.86 0.35 -5.52
C ILE A 55 19.05 0.68 -6.40
N PHE A 56 18.79 1.27 -7.56
CA PHE A 56 19.85 1.50 -8.55
C PHE A 56 20.57 2.82 -8.34
N MET A 57 19.81 3.88 -8.16
CA MET A 57 20.35 5.24 -8.12
C MET A 57 19.47 6.17 -7.26
N PRO A 58 19.53 6.05 -5.93
CA PRO A 58 18.62 6.81 -5.06
C PRO A 58 18.85 8.33 -5.12
N GLY A 59 20.01 8.79 -5.60
CA GLY A 59 20.36 10.21 -5.61
C GLY A 59 20.40 10.78 -4.19
N ASP A 60 19.83 11.98 -4.02
CA ASP A 60 19.76 12.66 -2.73
C ASP A 60 18.55 12.21 -1.87
N ILE A 61 17.71 11.32 -2.39
CA ILE A 61 16.54 10.81 -1.66
C ILE A 61 17.01 9.80 -0.60
N PRO A 62 16.72 10.03 0.69
CA PRO A 62 17.15 9.13 1.75
C PRO A 62 16.53 7.74 1.62
N VAL A 63 17.31 6.71 1.95
CA VAL A 63 16.87 5.31 2.00
C VAL A 63 16.79 4.88 3.46
N ILE A 64 15.58 4.58 3.94
CA ILE A 64 15.34 4.19 5.33
C ILE A 64 15.00 2.71 5.40
N GLN A 65 15.79 1.96 6.18
CA GLN A 65 15.48 0.57 6.49
C GLN A 65 14.36 0.51 7.52
N THR A 66 13.33 -0.29 7.23
CA THR A 66 12.15 -0.42 8.07
C THR A 66 11.85 -1.89 8.39
N ASN A 67 10.92 -2.12 9.31
CA ASN A 67 10.47 -3.47 9.68
C ASN A 67 9.11 -3.85 9.09
N ARG A 68 8.57 -3.06 8.13
CA ARG A 68 7.38 -3.46 7.38
C ARG A 68 7.65 -4.66 6.47
N GLY A 69 6.61 -5.34 6.08
CA GLY A 69 6.69 -6.35 5.02
C GLY A 69 7.06 -5.73 3.67
N GLY A 70 7.50 -6.58 2.75
CA GLY A 70 7.79 -6.22 1.36
C GLY A 70 9.20 -5.69 1.12
N GLN A 71 9.41 -5.22 -0.10
CA GLN A 71 10.67 -4.72 -0.67
C GLN A 71 10.75 -3.18 -0.57
N VAL A 72 11.56 -2.55 -1.42
CA VAL A 72 11.67 -1.11 -1.54
C VAL A 72 10.42 -0.49 -2.17
N THR A 73 10.06 0.70 -1.70
CA THR A 73 9.08 1.60 -2.33
C THR A 73 9.51 3.05 -2.12
N TYR A 74 8.84 3.96 -2.81
CA TYR A 74 9.03 5.40 -2.69
C TYR A 74 7.79 6.05 -2.05
N HIS A 75 8.03 7.05 -1.23
CA HIS A 75 7.03 7.99 -0.72
C HIS A 75 7.46 9.41 -1.04
N GLY A 76 6.50 10.25 -1.38
CA GLY A 76 6.75 11.66 -1.70
C GLY A 76 5.46 12.49 -1.73
N PRO A 77 5.59 13.82 -1.93
CA PRO A 77 4.46 14.72 -2.06
C PRO A 77 3.48 14.25 -3.14
N GLY A 78 2.17 14.44 -2.85
CA GLY A 78 1.10 13.99 -3.74
C GLY A 78 0.70 12.52 -3.57
N GLN A 79 1.29 11.80 -2.60
CA GLN A 79 0.89 10.45 -2.24
C GLN A 79 0.10 10.48 -0.92
N VAL A 80 -1.08 9.87 -0.88
CA VAL A 80 -1.81 9.66 0.38
C VAL A 80 -1.29 8.42 1.06
N VAL A 81 -0.71 8.58 2.25
CA VAL A 81 -0.25 7.47 3.09
C VAL A 81 -1.17 7.31 4.27
N ALA A 82 -1.68 6.10 4.46
CA ALA A 82 -2.59 5.76 5.55
C ALA A 82 -1.98 4.68 6.44
N TYR A 83 -1.95 4.94 7.73
CA TYR A 83 -1.44 4.06 8.78
C TYR A 83 -2.55 3.65 9.76
N PRO A 84 -3.23 2.51 9.51
CA PRO A 84 -4.18 1.98 10.48
C PRO A 84 -3.44 1.31 11.65
N LEU A 85 -3.59 1.86 12.84
CA LEU A 85 -2.99 1.41 14.09
C LEU A 85 -4.05 0.66 14.91
N LEU A 86 -4.25 -0.61 14.59
CA LEU A 86 -5.36 -1.43 15.11
C LEU A 86 -4.87 -2.52 16.04
N ASP A 87 -5.75 -2.94 16.96
CA ASP A 87 -5.63 -4.20 17.67
C ASP A 87 -6.46 -5.27 16.94
N LEU A 88 -5.80 -6.16 16.20
CA LEU A 88 -6.47 -7.20 15.41
C LEU A 88 -7.21 -8.21 16.28
N LYS A 89 -6.77 -8.45 17.52
CA LYS A 89 -7.47 -9.34 18.46
C LYS A 89 -8.83 -8.73 18.83
N ARG A 90 -8.85 -7.43 19.11
CA ARG A 90 -10.09 -6.69 19.40
C ARG A 90 -10.98 -6.57 18.15
N ALA A 91 -10.37 -6.35 16.98
CA ALA A 91 -11.08 -6.28 15.72
C ALA A 91 -11.68 -7.62 15.26
N GLY A 92 -11.22 -8.77 15.81
CA GLY A 92 -11.81 -10.08 15.56
C GLY A 92 -11.38 -10.72 14.24
N TYR A 93 -10.30 -10.24 13.61
CA TYR A 93 -9.81 -10.83 12.36
C TYR A 93 -8.28 -10.94 12.32
N PHE A 94 -7.77 -11.80 11.43
CA PHE A 94 -6.34 -12.09 11.28
C PHE A 94 -5.68 -11.25 10.20
N VAL A 95 -4.35 -11.33 10.12
CA VAL A 95 -3.51 -10.54 9.21
C VAL A 95 -3.93 -10.65 7.75
N LYS A 96 -4.32 -11.85 7.27
CA LYS A 96 -4.76 -12.03 5.87
C LYS A 96 -6.04 -11.25 5.57
N GLU A 97 -6.99 -11.28 6.51
CA GLU A 97 -8.23 -10.53 6.41
C GLU A 97 -7.96 -9.03 6.49
N TYR A 98 -7.06 -8.60 7.38
CA TYR A 98 -6.65 -7.21 7.48
C TYR A 98 -6.08 -6.68 6.16
N VAL A 99 -5.17 -7.43 5.52
CA VAL A 99 -4.62 -7.08 4.21
C VAL A 99 -5.73 -6.98 3.16
N TYR A 100 -6.61 -7.98 3.11
CA TYR A 100 -7.74 -7.99 2.18
C TYR A 100 -8.66 -6.77 2.36
N ARG A 101 -8.97 -6.40 3.61
CA ARG A 101 -9.82 -5.25 3.94
C ARG A 101 -9.18 -3.92 3.55
N ILE A 102 -7.86 -3.76 3.74
CA ILE A 102 -7.15 -2.56 3.26
C ILE A 102 -7.22 -2.49 1.73
N GLU A 103 -6.93 -3.59 1.05
CA GLU A 103 -7.01 -3.63 -0.42
C GLU A 103 -8.42 -3.33 -0.92
N GLU A 104 -9.45 -3.87 -0.24
CA GLU A 104 -10.84 -3.57 -0.57
C GLU A 104 -11.16 -2.08 -0.38
N ALA A 105 -10.71 -1.48 0.72
CA ALA A 105 -10.89 -0.05 0.97
C ALA A 105 -10.27 0.81 -0.14
N VAL A 106 -9.08 0.45 -0.62
CA VAL A 106 -8.44 1.15 -1.75
C VAL A 106 -9.24 0.95 -3.04
N ILE A 107 -9.68 -0.27 -3.34
CA ILE A 107 -10.52 -0.55 -4.53
C ILE A 107 -11.80 0.31 -4.47
N ARG A 108 -12.44 0.43 -3.32
CA ARG A 108 -13.64 1.25 -3.14
C ARG A 108 -13.35 2.75 -3.22
N ALA A 109 -12.17 3.18 -2.78
CA ALA A 109 -11.73 4.56 -2.97
C ALA A 109 -11.50 4.86 -4.47
N LEU A 110 -10.85 3.97 -5.21
CA LEU A 110 -10.67 4.10 -6.66
C LEU A 110 -12.00 4.12 -7.40
N MET A 111 -12.95 3.26 -7.00
CA MET A 111 -14.28 3.21 -7.58
C MET A 111 -15.07 4.53 -7.38
N HIS A 112 -14.83 5.25 -6.27
CA HIS A 112 -15.39 6.60 -6.08
C HIS A 112 -14.93 7.57 -7.17
N PHE A 113 -13.73 7.40 -7.69
CA PHE A 113 -13.15 8.18 -8.79
C PHE A 113 -13.40 7.56 -10.18
N GLY A 114 -14.29 6.56 -10.29
CA GLY A 114 -14.61 5.89 -11.54
C GLY A 114 -13.54 4.90 -12.04
N ILE A 115 -12.57 4.54 -11.21
CA ILE A 115 -11.46 3.65 -11.56
C ILE A 115 -11.68 2.26 -10.99
N THR A 116 -11.37 1.24 -11.78
CA THR A 116 -11.40 -0.16 -11.34
C THR A 116 -10.04 -0.61 -10.86
N GLY A 117 -9.93 -0.84 -9.53
CA GLY A 117 -8.74 -1.41 -8.91
C GLY A 117 -8.75 -2.94 -8.94
N HIS A 118 -7.59 -3.53 -9.19
CA HIS A 118 -7.40 -4.99 -9.26
C HIS A 118 -6.37 -5.47 -8.25
N ARG A 119 -6.59 -6.68 -7.71
CA ARG A 119 -5.58 -7.44 -6.97
C ARG A 119 -4.80 -8.35 -7.92
N VAL A 120 -3.50 -8.47 -7.68
CA VAL A 120 -2.66 -9.45 -8.39
C VAL A 120 -2.18 -10.48 -7.39
N ALA A 121 -2.43 -11.76 -7.66
CA ALA A 121 -2.06 -12.85 -6.76
C ALA A 121 -0.55 -12.87 -6.49
N GLY A 122 -0.17 -12.93 -5.21
CA GLY A 122 1.23 -12.93 -4.79
C GLY A 122 1.92 -11.56 -4.78
N ALA A 123 1.22 -10.49 -5.16
CA ALA A 123 1.77 -9.14 -5.21
C ALA A 123 0.84 -8.13 -4.48
N PRO A 124 0.89 -8.03 -3.15
CA PRO A 124 0.05 -7.12 -2.39
C PRO A 124 0.12 -5.68 -2.90
N GLY A 125 -1.03 -5.02 -2.91
CA GLY A 125 -1.23 -3.69 -3.47
C GLY A 125 -2.33 -3.69 -4.53
N ILE A 126 -2.64 -2.50 -5.06
CA ILE A 126 -3.71 -2.34 -6.04
C ILE A 126 -3.13 -1.86 -7.38
N TYR A 127 -3.66 -2.44 -8.43
CA TYR A 127 -3.24 -2.26 -9.81
C TYR A 127 -4.42 -1.78 -10.65
N VAL A 128 -4.14 -1.04 -11.71
CA VAL A 128 -5.13 -0.58 -12.69
C VAL A 128 -4.70 -1.01 -14.09
N ARG A 129 -5.66 -1.21 -14.97
CA ARG A 129 -5.38 -1.44 -16.38
C ARG A 129 -4.90 -0.15 -17.02
N LEU A 130 -3.82 -0.22 -17.79
CA LEU A 130 -3.23 0.97 -18.44
C LEU A 130 -3.96 1.33 -19.73
N ASP A 131 -4.56 0.34 -20.40
CA ASP A 131 -5.33 0.52 -21.63
C ASP A 131 -6.75 1.07 -21.37
N ASP A 132 -7.36 0.69 -20.24
CA ASP A 132 -8.68 1.16 -19.83
C ASP A 132 -8.83 1.07 -18.30
N PRO A 133 -8.45 2.12 -17.55
CA PRO A 133 -8.53 2.13 -16.08
C PRO A 133 -9.96 2.05 -15.54
N THR A 134 -10.98 2.31 -16.37
CA THR A 134 -12.41 2.25 -15.99
C THR A 134 -13.03 0.87 -16.20
N SER A 135 -12.36 0.00 -16.96
CA SER A 135 -12.87 -1.32 -17.33
C SER A 135 -13.12 -2.22 -16.13
N HIS A 136 -14.34 -2.75 -16.06
CA HIS A 136 -14.72 -3.77 -15.07
C HIS A 136 -14.35 -5.20 -15.49
N ALA A 137 -13.64 -5.38 -16.61
CA ALA A 137 -13.20 -6.69 -17.05
C ALA A 137 -12.25 -7.31 -16.03
N LEU A 138 -12.51 -8.57 -15.67
CA LEU A 138 -11.62 -9.32 -14.78
C LEU A 138 -10.24 -9.50 -15.44
N LEU A 139 -9.20 -9.46 -14.62
CA LEU A 139 -7.86 -9.80 -15.09
C LEU A 139 -7.85 -11.25 -15.58
N PRO A 140 -7.13 -11.57 -16.67
CA PRO A 140 -6.99 -12.93 -17.14
C PRO A 140 -6.49 -13.83 -16.02
N GLN A 141 -7.24 -14.90 -15.73
CA GLN A 141 -6.76 -15.92 -14.81
C GLN A 141 -5.63 -16.69 -15.50
N ARG A 142 -4.47 -16.76 -14.87
CA ARG A 142 -3.42 -17.64 -15.36
C ARG A 142 -3.92 -19.08 -15.37
N PRO A 143 -3.68 -19.85 -16.45
CA PRO A 143 -3.88 -21.29 -16.41
C PRO A 143 -3.05 -21.84 -15.23
N GLN A 144 -3.72 -22.45 -14.25
CA GLN A 144 -3.01 -23.22 -13.26
C GLN A 144 -2.26 -24.33 -13.99
N LYS A 145 -0.93 -24.27 -14.02
CA LYS A 145 -0.15 -25.42 -14.51
C LYS A 145 -0.57 -26.63 -13.69
N ALA A 146 -1.04 -27.65 -14.39
CA ALA A 146 -1.38 -28.92 -13.75
C ALA A 146 -0.23 -29.31 -12.83
N VAL A 147 -0.55 -29.54 -11.55
CA VAL A 147 0.43 -29.99 -10.55
C VAL A 147 0.79 -31.43 -10.95
N THR A 148 1.89 -31.59 -11.68
CA THR A 148 2.50 -32.90 -11.87
C THR A 148 3.03 -33.33 -10.50
N ALA A 149 2.54 -34.45 -10.01
CA ALA A 149 2.92 -35.02 -8.72
C ALA A 149 4.45 -35.10 -8.61
N GLY A 150 5.02 -34.43 -7.60
CA GLY A 150 6.44 -34.48 -7.27
C GLY A 150 7.27 -33.22 -7.52
N VAL A 151 6.72 -32.15 -8.07
CA VAL A 151 7.43 -30.87 -8.20
C VAL A 151 6.78 -29.86 -7.26
N SER A 152 7.56 -29.28 -6.32
CA SER A 152 7.12 -28.14 -5.53
C SER A 152 6.54 -27.09 -6.46
N PRO A 153 5.35 -26.52 -6.16
CA PRO A 153 4.78 -25.50 -7.01
C PRO A 153 5.73 -24.28 -7.01
N HIS A 154 6.49 -24.12 -8.07
CA HIS A 154 7.11 -22.83 -8.34
C HIS A 154 5.97 -21.84 -8.51
N VAL A 155 5.75 -21.00 -7.49
CA VAL A 155 4.86 -19.85 -7.60
C VAL A 155 5.42 -19.01 -8.74
N SER A 156 4.78 -19.08 -9.90
CA SER A 156 5.20 -18.28 -11.06
C SER A 156 5.15 -16.80 -10.64
N SER A 157 6.18 -16.04 -10.99
CA SER A 157 6.23 -14.60 -10.75
C SER A 157 4.92 -13.94 -11.19
N PRO A 158 4.38 -12.95 -10.43
CA PRO A 158 3.19 -12.22 -10.81
C PRO A 158 3.35 -11.63 -12.21
N ASP A 159 2.25 -11.59 -12.98
CA ASP A 159 2.21 -10.96 -14.29
C ASP A 159 1.61 -9.56 -14.18
N PHE A 160 2.34 -8.57 -14.64
CA PHE A 160 1.95 -7.16 -14.59
C PHE A 160 1.75 -6.58 -15.99
N GLN A 161 1.71 -7.42 -17.05
CA GLN A 161 1.54 -6.92 -18.41
C GLN A 161 0.24 -6.11 -18.54
N GLY A 162 0.34 -4.89 -19.03
CA GLY A 162 -0.78 -3.97 -19.17
C GLY A 162 -1.34 -3.41 -17.84
N LEU A 163 -0.61 -3.59 -16.73
CA LEU A 163 -1.01 -3.12 -15.41
C LEU A 163 -0.04 -2.07 -14.88
N GLY A 164 -0.61 -1.03 -14.23
CA GLY A 164 0.12 -0.05 -13.45
C GLY A 164 -0.21 -0.18 -11.96
N LYS A 165 0.80 -0.15 -11.11
CA LYS A 165 0.59 -0.14 -9.66
C LYS A 165 0.23 1.26 -9.19
N ILE A 166 -0.97 1.42 -8.62
CA ILE A 166 -1.47 2.71 -8.13
C ILE A 166 -1.40 2.82 -6.61
N ALA A 167 -1.42 1.68 -5.90
CA ALA A 167 -1.28 1.67 -4.45
C ALA A 167 -0.35 0.55 -3.98
N ALA A 168 0.55 0.90 -3.07
CA ALA A 168 1.48 -0.01 -2.42
C ALA A 168 1.01 -0.33 -1.00
N LEU A 169 1.16 -1.59 -0.58
CA LEU A 169 0.82 -2.05 0.75
C LEU A 169 2.03 -2.68 1.41
N GLY A 170 2.30 -2.27 2.64
CA GLY A 170 3.34 -2.86 3.48
C GLY A 170 3.00 -2.66 4.95
N ILE A 171 2.75 -3.74 5.66
CA ILE A 171 2.31 -3.70 7.05
C ILE A 171 3.30 -4.37 7.99
N LYS A 172 3.19 -4.07 9.27
CA LYS A 172 3.81 -4.82 10.36
C LYS A 172 2.76 -5.12 11.42
N VAL A 173 2.83 -6.32 11.97
CA VAL A 173 2.05 -6.70 13.15
C VAL A 173 3.00 -7.07 14.28
N SER A 174 2.76 -6.52 15.45
CA SER A 174 3.50 -6.79 16.69
C SER A 174 2.49 -6.93 17.83
N ARG A 175 2.50 -8.03 18.54
CA ARG A 175 1.56 -8.31 19.64
C ARG A 175 0.09 -8.09 19.26
N ASN A 176 -0.30 -8.56 18.07
CA ASN A 176 -1.61 -8.37 17.42
C ASN A 176 -1.93 -6.91 17.04
N CYS A 177 -1.05 -5.97 17.24
CA CYS A 177 -1.27 -4.56 16.87
C CYS A 177 -0.56 -4.25 15.55
N THR A 178 -1.25 -3.50 14.68
CA THR A 178 -0.76 -3.14 13.35
C THR A 178 -0.08 -1.77 13.34
N TYR A 179 0.89 -1.60 12.45
CA TYR A 179 1.43 -0.30 12.04
C TYR A 179 2.02 -0.38 10.63
N HIS A 180 2.46 0.75 10.05
CA HIS A 180 2.53 0.93 8.62
C HIS A 180 1.15 0.75 7.97
N GLY A 181 1.07 0.64 6.66
CA GLY A 181 -0.24 0.57 6.01
C GLY A 181 -0.17 0.59 4.49
N VAL A 182 -0.84 1.55 3.89
CA VAL A 182 -1.03 1.67 2.45
C VAL A 182 -0.69 3.08 1.96
N ALA A 183 -0.15 3.15 0.76
CA ALA A 183 0.14 4.39 0.05
C ALA A 183 -0.60 4.39 -1.29
N LEU A 184 -1.43 5.40 -1.52
CA LEU A 184 -2.18 5.64 -2.76
C LEU A 184 -1.55 6.81 -3.51
N ASN A 185 -1.13 6.59 -4.73
CA ASN A 185 -0.57 7.62 -5.59
C ASN A 185 -1.69 8.49 -6.18
N VAL A 186 -1.64 9.81 -5.99
CA VAL A 186 -2.71 10.73 -6.40
C VAL A 186 -2.23 11.69 -7.51
N ILE A 187 -1.27 12.55 -7.20
CA ILE A 187 -0.64 13.47 -8.14
C ILE A 187 0.79 13.72 -7.66
N MET A 188 1.72 12.91 -8.10
CA MET A 188 3.08 12.91 -7.56
C MET A 188 4.14 12.82 -8.65
N ASP A 189 5.37 13.18 -8.31
CA ASP A 189 6.50 12.85 -9.16
C ASP A 189 6.74 11.34 -9.12
N LEU A 190 6.53 10.67 -10.23
CA LEU A 190 6.73 9.22 -10.39
C LEU A 190 8.16 8.87 -10.84
N GLU A 191 9.00 9.87 -11.20
CA GLU A 191 10.36 9.63 -11.66
C GLU A 191 11.18 8.80 -10.65
N PRO A 192 11.12 9.05 -9.32
CA PRO A 192 11.88 8.28 -8.34
C PRO A 192 11.59 6.76 -8.36
N TYR A 193 10.41 6.33 -8.82
CA TYR A 193 10.13 4.91 -9.02
C TYR A 193 10.98 4.26 -10.11
N SER A 194 11.45 5.03 -11.09
CA SER A 194 12.36 4.54 -12.16
C SER A 194 13.75 4.16 -11.63
N ARG A 195 14.11 4.65 -10.45
CA ARG A 195 15.40 4.42 -9.79
C ARG A 195 15.45 3.19 -8.92
N ILE A 196 14.32 2.48 -8.81
CA ILE A 196 14.17 1.28 -7.99
C ILE A 196 13.42 0.19 -8.77
N ASN A 197 13.47 -1.06 -8.29
CA ASN A 197 12.50 -2.09 -8.67
C ASN A 197 11.37 -2.09 -7.63
N PRO A 198 10.22 -1.43 -7.90
CA PRO A 198 9.14 -1.35 -6.92
C PRO A 198 8.67 -2.74 -6.51
N CYS A 199 8.60 -3.01 -5.22
CA CYS A 199 8.25 -4.33 -4.68
C CYS A 199 9.17 -5.48 -5.15
N GLY A 200 10.37 -5.18 -5.67
CA GLY A 200 11.32 -6.16 -6.20
C GLY A 200 11.02 -6.67 -7.61
N TYR A 201 10.07 -6.05 -8.30
CA TYR A 201 9.68 -6.46 -9.65
C TYR A 201 10.26 -5.51 -10.69
N SER A 202 11.15 -6.03 -11.55
CA SER A 202 11.69 -5.27 -12.67
C SER A 202 10.59 -4.95 -13.69
N GLY A 203 10.56 -3.70 -14.16
CA GLY A 203 9.60 -3.26 -15.18
C GLY A 203 8.15 -3.09 -14.70
N LEU A 204 7.89 -3.19 -13.39
CA LEU A 204 6.57 -2.87 -12.85
C LEU A 204 6.31 -1.36 -12.99
N GLN A 205 5.35 -1.00 -13.85
CA GLN A 205 4.93 0.38 -13.99
C GLN A 205 4.20 0.87 -12.74
N THR A 206 4.52 2.09 -12.32
CA THR A 206 3.82 2.81 -11.26
C THR A 206 3.07 3.98 -11.86
N VAL A 207 1.82 4.15 -11.45
CA VAL A 207 0.93 5.21 -11.91
C VAL A 207 0.31 5.92 -10.70
N ASP A 208 -0.27 7.08 -10.96
CA ASP A 208 -1.10 7.83 -10.02
C ASP A 208 -2.46 8.17 -10.65
N LEU A 209 -3.37 8.73 -9.86
CA LEU A 209 -4.70 9.11 -10.36
C LEU A 209 -4.59 10.10 -11.52
N PHE A 210 -3.66 11.05 -11.45
CA PHE A 210 -3.49 12.07 -12.47
C PHE A 210 -3.04 11.48 -13.82
N THR A 211 -2.06 10.59 -13.82
CA THR A 211 -1.53 9.97 -15.06
C THR A 211 -2.54 9.06 -15.76
N ILE A 212 -3.53 8.55 -15.03
CA ILE A 212 -4.63 7.76 -15.60
C ILE A 212 -5.89 8.57 -15.86
N GLY A 213 -5.79 9.92 -15.87
CA GLY A 213 -6.84 10.84 -16.31
C GLY A 213 -7.84 11.27 -15.23
N VAL A 214 -7.54 11.05 -13.95
CA VAL A 214 -8.40 11.46 -12.83
C VAL A 214 -7.84 12.73 -12.17
N CYS A 215 -8.60 13.81 -12.22
CA CYS A 215 -8.28 15.06 -11.53
C CYS A 215 -8.83 15.01 -10.08
N ALA A 216 -8.05 14.47 -9.17
CA ALA A 216 -8.34 14.45 -7.73
C ALA A 216 -7.26 15.20 -6.97
N THR A 217 -7.64 15.96 -5.95
CA THR A 217 -6.67 16.57 -5.03
C THR A 217 -6.21 15.57 -3.99
N TRP A 218 -5.08 15.86 -3.33
CA TRP A 218 -4.63 15.06 -2.19
C TRP A 218 -5.71 15.02 -1.08
N ASP A 219 -6.35 16.16 -0.80
CA ASP A 219 -7.40 16.28 0.23
C ASP A 219 -8.61 15.40 -0.11
N ASP A 220 -9.08 15.42 -1.37
CA ASP A 220 -10.19 14.58 -1.80
C ASP A 220 -9.86 13.09 -1.66
N ALA A 221 -8.70 12.68 -2.16
CA ALA A 221 -8.25 11.30 -2.10
C ALA A 221 -8.02 10.82 -0.66
N SER A 222 -7.45 11.68 0.19
CA SER A 222 -7.20 11.38 1.61
C SER A 222 -8.51 11.18 2.38
N ARG A 223 -9.48 12.06 2.17
CA ARG A 223 -10.82 11.96 2.78
C ARG A 223 -11.52 10.67 2.34
N VAL A 224 -11.56 10.41 1.04
CA VAL A 224 -12.24 9.21 0.51
C VAL A 224 -11.56 7.93 1.00
N LEU A 225 -10.22 7.87 0.95
CA LEU A 225 -9.48 6.69 1.43
C LEU A 225 -9.71 6.47 2.93
N ALA A 226 -9.69 7.53 3.74
CA ALA A 226 -9.93 7.45 5.18
C ALA A 226 -11.34 6.93 5.49
N GLU A 227 -12.38 7.42 4.80
CA GLU A 227 -13.76 6.94 4.93
C GLU A 227 -13.88 5.44 4.61
N LYS A 228 -13.24 5.00 3.51
CA LYS A 228 -13.28 3.57 3.13
C LYS A 228 -12.50 2.71 4.12
N LEU A 229 -11.31 3.14 4.55
CA LEU A 229 -10.55 2.42 5.58
C LEU A 229 -11.34 2.32 6.88
N ALA A 230 -11.96 3.41 7.35
CA ALA A 230 -12.79 3.38 8.55
C ALA A 230 -13.97 2.40 8.44
N THR A 231 -14.56 2.31 7.25
CA THR A 231 -15.69 1.39 6.97
C THR A 231 -15.24 -0.07 6.94
N TYR A 232 -14.20 -0.37 6.18
CA TYR A 232 -13.78 -1.76 5.91
C TYR A 232 -12.90 -2.37 7.01
N LEU A 233 -12.29 -1.53 7.85
CA LEU A 233 -11.50 -1.98 9.01
C LEU A 233 -12.32 -2.03 10.31
N ALA A 234 -13.59 -1.65 10.28
CA ALA A 234 -14.50 -1.87 11.40
C ALA A 234 -14.60 -3.38 11.74
N PRO A 235 -14.78 -3.71 13.04
CA PRO A 235 -14.98 -5.08 13.50
C PRO A 235 -16.11 -5.80 12.79
#